data_584f7c422814c20e4c64edef86a7e63e
#
_entry.id   584f7c422814c20e4c64edef86a7e63e
#
_cell.length_a   1.000
_cell.length_b   1.000
_cell.length_c   1.000
_cell.angle_alpha   90.00
_cell.angle_beta   90.00
_cell.angle_gamma   90.00
#
_symmetry.space_group_name_H-M   'P 1'
#
loop_
_entity.id
_entity.type
_entity.pdbx_description
1 polymer ?
#
loop_
_entity_poly.entity_id
_entity_poly.type
_entity_poly.pdbx_seq_one_letter_code
_entity_poly.pdbx_strand_id
1 'polypeptide(L)'
;MDKEVDPHVLAVIDEMRLSGPRLTPVEIVAKMGVFDAREKPFDQAWLATGDNVIATVWAEYVSVGAGGRWFCLESLDTQHRPGGGTRSPFQVQRAKDRLALLKRTFDADQGFRAVLQTNRVAIAELESNKAAKVSTRVRDDAEWHVASWEPEQQLAVLVRGARGWTPDEAEVKAAATRGSVPVVAEAEPDVAAPPPPASREEVQAAAMDYVMRHFKGYGYNAEDLTGKNIGYGIEVSNAKGATLLRVVVKGTSTGSPKFQLTGEEQACSVREPLWRLLVVADAGSPIAQHKIYKASEMSQAPGFEAQG
;
A
#
# COMPACT_ATOMS: atom_id res chain seq x y z
N MET A 1 9.70 10.27 -1.41
CA MET A 1 9.25 10.06 -2.81
C MET A 1 8.64 8.68 -2.84
N ASP A 2 7.32 8.57 -2.88
CA ASP A 2 6.66 7.27 -2.92
C ASP A 2 7.02 6.58 -4.23
N LYS A 3 7.40 5.29 -4.15
CA LYS A 3 7.74 4.51 -5.33
C LYS A 3 6.51 4.34 -6.20
N GLU A 4 6.58 4.86 -7.40
CA GLU A 4 5.55 4.65 -8.39
C GLU A 4 5.70 3.24 -8.99
N VAL A 5 4.60 2.50 -9.04
CA VAL A 5 4.56 1.20 -9.72
C VAL A 5 4.74 1.44 -11.22
N ASP A 6 5.60 0.66 -11.87
CA ASP A 6 5.76 0.75 -13.32
C ASP A 6 4.39 0.58 -14.01
N PRO A 7 4.04 1.42 -14.99
CA PRO A 7 2.73 1.37 -15.66
C PRO A 7 2.39 0.00 -16.27
N HIS A 8 3.38 -0.75 -16.77
CA HIS A 8 3.17 -2.09 -17.33
C HIS A 8 2.83 -3.10 -16.24
N VAL A 9 3.51 -3.01 -15.09
CA VAL A 9 3.23 -3.86 -13.93
C VAL A 9 1.84 -3.56 -13.39
N LEU A 10 1.49 -2.28 -13.31
CA LEU A 10 0.19 -1.84 -12.83
C LEU A 10 -0.96 -2.30 -13.74
N ALA A 11 -0.79 -2.21 -15.06
CA ALA A 11 -1.80 -2.65 -16.02
C ALA A 11 -2.11 -4.14 -15.84
N VAL A 12 -1.10 -4.99 -15.63
CA VAL A 12 -1.28 -6.43 -15.38
C VAL A 12 -1.99 -6.69 -14.05
N ILE A 13 -1.64 -5.95 -12.99
CA ILE A 13 -2.32 -6.07 -11.69
C ILE A 13 -3.80 -5.68 -11.82
N ASP A 14 -4.10 -4.60 -12.53
CA ASP A 14 -5.47 -4.12 -12.74
C ASP A 14 -6.28 -5.12 -13.58
N GLU A 15 -5.71 -5.70 -14.62
CA GLU A 15 -6.33 -6.76 -15.43
C GLU A 15 -6.65 -7.99 -14.58
N MET A 16 -5.67 -8.50 -13.83
CA MET A 16 -5.84 -9.66 -12.95
C MET A 16 -6.91 -9.40 -11.87
N ARG A 17 -7.00 -8.17 -11.38
CA ARG A 17 -7.99 -7.78 -10.39
C ARG A 17 -9.41 -7.73 -10.95
N LEU A 18 -9.55 -7.33 -12.20
CA LEU A 18 -10.86 -7.21 -12.87
C LEU A 18 -11.39 -8.56 -13.36
N SER A 19 -10.49 -9.51 -13.67
CA SER A 19 -10.85 -10.80 -14.29
C SER A 19 -11.29 -11.88 -13.30
N GLY A 20 -11.27 -11.64 -11.99
CA GLY A 20 -11.56 -12.66 -10.98
C GLY A 20 -12.42 -12.19 -9.81
N PRO A 21 -12.88 -13.13 -8.96
CA PRO A 21 -13.59 -12.78 -7.75
C PRO A 21 -12.67 -12.02 -6.79
N ARG A 22 -13.23 -11.05 -6.08
CA ARG A 22 -12.51 -10.35 -5.00
C ARG A 22 -12.19 -11.32 -3.87
N LEU A 23 -10.93 -11.60 -3.67
CA LEU A 23 -10.43 -12.49 -2.63
C LEU A 23 -9.66 -11.68 -1.59
N THR A 24 -9.78 -12.06 -0.34
CA THR A 24 -8.90 -11.56 0.71
C THR A 24 -7.47 -12.07 0.50
N PRO A 25 -6.45 -11.39 1.04
CA PRO A 25 -5.05 -11.85 0.95
C PRO A 25 -4.85 -13.30 1.37
N VAL A 26 -5.52 -13.72 2.43
CA VAL A 26 -5.47 -15.11 2.92
C VAL A 26 -6.13 -16.09 1.95
N GLU A 27 -7.27 -15.72 1.37
CA GLU A 27 -7.96 -16.58 0.39
C GLU A 27 -7.16 -16.77 -0.90
N ILE A 28 -6.44 -15.75 -1.36
CA ILE A 28 -5.56 -15.87 -2.53
C ILE A 28 -4.52 -16.97 -2.28
N VAL A 29 -3.81 -16.88 -1.16
CA VAL A 29 -2.75 -17.81 -0.81
C VAL A 29 -3.31 -19.22 -0.52
N ALA A 30 -4.46 -19.33 0.16
CA ALA A 30 -5.13 -20.60 0.39
C ALA A 30 -5.55 -21.29 -0.91
N LYS A 31 -6.09 -20.54 -1.89
CA LYS A 31 -6.42 -21.07 -3.23
C LYS A 31 -5.19 -21.49 -4.03
N MET A 32 -4.02 -21.02 -3.68
CA MET A 32 -2.75 -21.45 -4.27
C MET A 32 -2.18 -22.71 -3.59
N GLY A 33 -2.87 -23.26 -2.56
CA GLY A 33 -2.53 -24.53 -1.93
C GLY A 33 -1.82 -24.39 -0.58
N VAL A 34 -1.89 -23.25 0.07
CA VAL A 34 -1.36 -23.06 1.43
C VAL A 34 -2.46 -23.35 2.45
N PHE A 35 -2.34 -24.43 3.20
CA PHE A 35 -3.38 -24.86 4.14
C PHE A 35 -3.45 -24.01 5.42
N ASP A 36 -2.30 -23.55 5.91
CA ASP A 36 -2.15 -22.77 7.15
C ASP A 36 -2.13 -21.24 6.93
N ALA A 37 -2.61 -20.79 5.79
CA ALA A 37 -2.59 -19.37 5.43
C ALA A 37 -3.30 -18.47 6.47
N ARG A 38 -4.30 -18.98 7.18
CA ARG A 38 -5.02 -18.25 8.23
C ARG A 38 -4.21 -18.11 9.52
N GLU A 39 -3.31 -19.04 9.78
CA GLU A 39 -2.42 -19.03 10.95
C GLU A 39 -1.21 -18.12 10.73
N LYS A 40 -0.91 -17.84 9.45
CA LYS A 40 0.25 -17.04 9.01
C LYS A 40 -0.16 -15.85 8.14
N PRO A 41 -1.05 -14.96 8.62
CA PRO A 41 -1.63 -13.89 7.79
C PRO A 41 -0.60 -12.82 7.39
N PHE A 42 0.51 -12.72 8.12
CA PHE A 42 1.57 -11.72 7.90
C PHE A 42 2.79 -12.26 7.18
N ASP A 43 2.83 -13.56 6.85
CA ASP A 43 3.94 -14.13 6.10
C ASP A 43 3.96 -13.59 4.68
N GLN A 44 5.17 -13.55 4.11
CA GLN A 44 5.43 -13.05 2.76
C GLN A 44 5.96 -14.16 1.83
N ALA A 45 6.13 -15.37 2.34
CA ALA A 45 6.39 -16.57 1.57
C ALA A 45 5.83 -17.79 2.29
N TRP A 46 5.40 -18.79 1.53
CA TRP A 46 4.74 -19.99 2.02
C TRP A 46 5.17 -21.21 1.23
N LEU A 47 5.18 -22.34 1.90
CA LEU A 47 5.24 -23.65 1.25
C LEU A 47 3.81 -24.15 1.02
N ALA A 48 3.48 -24.36 -0.24
CA ALA A 48 2.19 -24.94 -0.64
C ALA A 48 2.29 -26.43 -0.88
N THR A 49 1.15 -27.06 -1.18
CA THR A 49 1.07 -28.49 -1.53
C THR A 49 2.02 -28.83 -2.70
N GLY A 50 2.65 -30.00 -2.61
CA GLY A 50 3.58 -30.47 -3.64
C GLY A 50 4.90 -29.71 -3.67
N ASP A 51 5.31 -29.19 -2.53
CA ASP A 51 6.57 -28.45 -2.33
C ASP A 51 6.72 -27.16 -3.13
N ASN A 52 5.61 -26.63 -3.65
CA ASN A 52 5.61 -25.37 -4.38
C ASN A 52 5.81 -24.20 -3.43
N VAL A 53 6.71 -23.30 -3.77
CA VAL A 53 6.91 -22.06 -3.03
C VAL A 53 6.01 -20.98 -3.61
N ILE A 54 5.36 -20.24 -2.73
CA ILE A 54 4.61 -19.02 -3.04
C ILE A 54 5.30 -17.88 -2.34
N ALA A 55 5.54 -16.75 -3.03
CA ALA A 55 6.13 -15.58 -2.43
C ALA A 55 5.41 -14.30 -2.85
N THR A 56 5.29 -13.35 -1.94
CA THR A 56 4.81 -12.01 -2.24
C THR A 56 5.90 -11.25 -3.00
N VAL A 57 5.52 -10.62 -4.10
CA VAL A 57 6.37 -9.68 -4.86
C VAL A 57 5.69 -8.32 -4.83
N TRP A 58 6.40 -7.35 -4.28
CA TRP A 58 5.90 -5.98 -4.20
C TRP A 58 6.07 -5.26 -5.54
N ALA A 59 4.96 -4.82 -6.12
CA ALA A 59 4.94 -4.17 -7.43
C ALA A 59 5.83 -2.91 -7.50
N GLU A 60 5.92 -2.20 -6.38
CA GLU A 60 6.76 -1.02 -6.23
C GLU A 60 8.27 -1.31 -6.38
N TYR A 61 8.68 -2.57 -6.22
CA TYR A 61 10.07 -3.03 -6.39
C TYR A 61 10.31 -3.77 -7.69
N VAL A 62 9.26 -4.02 -8.47
CA VAL A 62 9.41 -4.62 -9.79
C VAL A 62 9.98 -3.57 -10.75
N SER A 63 11.05 -3.93 -11.41
CA SER A 63 11.65 -3.18 -12.51
C SER A 63 11.37 -3.88 -13.83
N VAL A 64 11.14 -3.09 -14.86
CA VAL A 64 10.97 -3.58 -16.23
C VAL A 64 12.29 -3.34 -16.96
N GLY A 65 12.96 -4.42 -17.30
CA GLY A 65 14.23 -4.42 -18.01
C GLY A 65 14.07 -4.60 -19.53
N ALA A 66 15.16 -4.92 -20.17
CA ALA A 66 15.22 -5.09 -21.63
C ALA A 66 14.18 -6.10 -22.13
N GLY A 67 13.50 -5.74 -23.23
CA GLY A 67 12.45 -6.58 -23.81
C GLY A 67 11.17 -6.68 -22.99
N GLY A 68 10.94 -5.76 -22.04
CA GLY A 68 9.75 -5.75 -21.20
C GLY A 68 9.75 -6.83 -20.10
N ARG A 69 10.90 -7.40 -19.78
CA ARG A 69 11.05 -8.45 -18.76
C ARG A 69 11.05 -7.88 -17.36
N TRP A 70 10.37 -8.53 -16.44
CA TRP A 70 10.24 -8.07 -15.07
C TRP A 70 11.25 -8.76 -14.16
N PHE A 71 11.82 -7.97 -13.27
CA PHE A 71 12.66 -8.47 -12.20
C PHE A 71 12.50 -7.62 -10.94
N CYS A 72 12.85 -8.17 -9.80
CA CYS A 72 13.00 -7.40 -8.58
C CYS A 72 14.22 -7.88 -7.80
N LEU A 73 14.73 -6.99 -6.96
CA LEU A 73 15.85 -7.26 -6.09
C LEU A 73 15.33 -7.66 -4.71
N GLU A 74 15.84 -8.76 -4.18
CA GLU A 74 15.56 -9.24 -2.83
C GLU A 74 16.79 -9.03 -1.96
N SER A 75 16.64 -8.30 -0.84
CA SER A 75 17.74 -8.11 0.12
C SER A 75 17.94 -9.37 0.95
N LEU A 76 19.17 -9.84 1.05
CA LEU A 76 19.56 -10.94 1.94
C LEU A 76 19.84 -10.47 3.38
N ASP A 77 19.85 -9.16 3.64
CA ASP A 77 19.94 -8.61 4.98
C ASP A 77 18.62 -8.80 5.73
N THR A 78 18.64 -9.67 6.73
CA THR A 78 17.49 -9.94 7.58
C THR A 78 17.33 -8.96 8.74
N GLN A 79 18.36 -8.16 9.06
CA GLN A 79 18.36 -7.27 10.22
C GLN A 79 17.81 -5.88 9.90
N HIS A 80 18.06 -5.39 8.69
CA HIS A 80 17.66 -4.05 8.30
C HIS A 80 16.58 -4.08 7.21
N ARG A 81 15.75 -3.05 7.23
CA ARG A 81 14.72 -2.85 6.19
C ARG A 81 15.36 -2.23 4.94
N PRO A 82 14.90 -2.57 3.74
CA PRO A 82 15.23 -1.79 2.56
C PRO A 82 14.84 -0.31 2.80
N GLY A 83 15.81 0.60 2.70
CA GLY A 83 15.59 2.01 2.99
C GLY A 83 15.90 2.47 4.42
N GLY A 84 16.43 1.59 5.26
CA GLY A 84 16.94 1.91 6.60
C GLY A 84 16.01 1.47 7.73
N GLY A 85 16.58 1.47 8.94
CA GLY A 85 15.91 1.02 10.16
C GLY A 85 16.04 -0.48 10.42
N THR A 86 16.05 -0.84 11.71
CA THR A 86 16.20 -2.22 12.18
C THR A 86 14.85 -2.93 12.19
N ARG A 87 14.83 -4.22 11.88
CA ARG A 87 13.63 -5.06 12.00
C ARG A 87 13.44 -5.52 13.44
N SER A 88 12.19 -5.66 13.87
CA SER A 88 11.87 -6.35 15.13
C SER A 88 12.24 -7.84 15.05
N PRO A 89 12.41 -8.55 16.19
CA PRO A 89 12.71 -9.99 16.18
C PRO A 89 11.74 -10.82 15.35
N PHE A 90 10.46 -10.48 15.39
CA PHE A 90 9.42 -11.15 14.60
C PHE A 90 9.58 -10.90 13.10
N GLN A 91 9.90 -9.67 12.70
CA GLN A 91 10.17 -9.33 11.31
C GLN A 91 11.46 -9.97 10.78
N VAL A 92 12.49 -10.11 11.64
CA VAL A 92 13.72 -10.83 11.32
C VAL A 92 13.42 -12.31 11.03
N GLN A 93 12.61 -12.95 11.87
CA GLN A 93 12.24 -14.35 11.66
C GLN A 93 11.49 -14.53 10.34
N ARG A 94 10.50 -13.69 10.06
CA ARG A 94 9.75 -13.73 8.78
C ARG A 94 10.65 -13.49 7.56
N ALA A 95 11.62 -12.60 7.66
CA ALA A 95 12.60 -12.40 6.59
C ALA A 95 13.46 -13.64 6.37
N LYS A 96 13.92 -14.29 7.43
CA LYS A 96 14.68 -15.55 7.36
C LYS A 96 13.85 -16.67 6.72
N ASP A 97 12.60 -16.84 7.14
CA ASP A 97 11.70 -17.87 6.61
C ASP A 97 11.44 -17.65 5.12
N ARG A 98 11.22 -16.40 4.70
CA ARG A 98 11.08 -16.03 3.29
C ARG A 98 12.34 -16.36 2.50
N LEU A 99 13.50 -15.94 2.96
CA LEU A 99 14.77 -16.19 2.28
C LEU A 99 15.10 -17.68 2.21
N ALA A 100 14.78 -18.45 3.25
CA ALA A 100 14.97 -19.91 3.23
C ALA A 100 14.14 -20.56 2.13
N LEU A 101 12.89 -20.15 1.92
CA LEU A 101 12.05 -20.67 0.84
C LEU A 101 12.55 -20.25 -0.54
N LEU A 102 12.95 -18.99 -0.72
CA LEU A 102 13.52 -18.52 -1.99
C LEU A 102 14.87 -19.22 -2.30
N LYS A 103 15.72 -19.38 -1.29
CA LYS A 103 16.99 -20.12 -1.44
C LYS A 103 16.77 -21.56 -1.84
N ARG A 104 15.77 -22.21 -1.24
CA ARG A 104 15.37 -23.59 -1.62
C ARG A 104 15.01 -23.68 -3.10
N THR A 105 14.24 -22.72 -3.64
CA THR A 105 13.89 -22.73 -5.07
C THR A 105 15.12 -22.51 -5.95
N PHE A 106 16.04 -21.66 -5.53
CA PHE A 106 17.30 -21.41 -6.23
C PHE A 106 18.17 -22.68 -6.29
N ASP A 107 18.37 -23.33 -5.13
CA ASP A 107 19.22 -24.53 -5.02
C ASP A 107 18.65 -25.73 -5.79
N ALA A 108 17.33 -25.81 -5.87
CA ALA A 108 16.64 -26.88 -6.61
C ALA A 108 16.45 -26.55 -8.10
N ASP A 109 16.89 -25.39 -8.55
CA ASP A 109 16.61 -24.85 -9.89
C ASP A 109 15.12 -24.88 -10.23
N GLN A 110 14.26 -24.53 -9.28
CA GLN A 110 12.81 -24.48 -9.40
C GLN A 110 12.30 -23.05 -9.46
N GLY A 111 11.12 -22.88 -10.06
CA GLY A 111 10.39 -21.64 -9.99
C GLY A 111 9.55 -21.55 -8.71
N PHE A 112 9.00 -20.36 -8.50
CA PHE A 112 7.99 -20.12 -7.48
C PHE A 112 6.82 -19.34 -8.07
N ARG A 113 5.67 -19.41 -7.40
CA ARG A 113 4.48 -18.64 -7.79
C ARG A 113 4.43 -17.35 -7.00
N ALA A 114 4.13 -16.25 -7.67
CA ALA A 114 4.07 -14.96 -7.02
C ALA A 114 2.65 -14.52 -6.69
N VAL A 115 2.51 -13.83 -5.56
CA VAL A 115 1.42 -12.93 -5.25
C VAL A 115 1.95 -11.51 -5.43
N LEU A 116 1.51 -10.84 -6.49
CA LEU A 116 1.83 -9.43 -6.69
C LEU A 116 1.05 -8.60 -5.69
N GLN A 117 1.74 -7.75 -4.96
CA GLN A 117 1.16 -6.88 -3.96
C GLN A 117 1.53 -5.43 -4.25
N THR A 118 0.56 -4.52 -4.13
CA THR A 118 0.80 -3.08 -4.18
C THR A 118 -0.01 -2.38 -3.10
N ASN A 119 0.51 -1.28 -2.58
CA ASN A 119 -0.24 -0.40 -1.69
C ASN A 119 -1.23 0.49 -2.47
N ARG A 120 -1.20 0.44 -3.79
CA ARG A 120 -2.15 1.17 -4.61
C ARG A 120 -3.52 0.51 -4.57
N VAL A 121 -4.49 1.22 -4.03
CA VAL A 121 -5.89 0.79 -3.96
C VAL A 121 -6.72 1.71 -4.84
N ALA A 122 -7.62 1.16 -5.63
CA ALA A 122 -8.53 1.97 -6.44
C ALA A 122 -9.46 2.80 -5.54
N ILE A 123 -9.77 4.03 -5.94
CA ILE A 123 -10.64 4.92 -5.17
C ILE A 123 -11.99 4.26 -4.86
N ALA A 124 -12.59 3.53 -5.81
CA ALA A 124 -13.84 2.80 -5.58
C ALA A 124 -13.74 1.76 -4.46
N GLU A 125 -12.55 1.16 -4.25
CA GLU A 125 -12.31 0.24 -3.13
C GLU A 125 -12.10 0.98 -1.82
N LEU A 126 -11.41 2.12 -1.83
CA LEU A 126 -11.27 2.99 -0.66
C LEU A 126 -12.64 3.49 -0.17
N GLU A 127 -13.56 3.76 -1.09
CA GLU A 127 -14.93 4.16 -0.76
C GLU A 127 -15.80 3.02 -0.22
N SER A 128 -15.64 1.81 -0.75
CA SER A 128 -16.42 0.63 -0.36
C SER A 128 -15.89 -0.07 0.88
N ASN A 129 -14.58 -0.04 1.10
CA ASN A 129 -13.94 -0.72 2.22
C ASN A 129 -13.55 0.28 3.31
N LYS A 130 -14.38 0.31 4.35
CA LYS A 130 -14.26 1.24 5.49
C LYS A 130 -13.05 0.94 6.41
N ALA A 131 -12.29 -0.13 6.14
CA ALA A 131 -11.05 -0.47 6.83
C ALA A 131 -9.86 -0.22 5.88
N ALA A 132 -9.43 1.02 5.77
CA ALA A 132 -8.54 1.54 4.73
C ALA A 132 -7.06 1.11 4.81
N LYS A 133 -6.75 -0.10 5.23
CA LYS A 133 -5.40 -0.69 5.21
C LYS A 133 -5.34 -1.90 4.29
N VAL A 134 -5.91 -1.82 3.10
CA VAL A 134 -5.90 -2.96 2.18
C VAL A 134 -4.96 -2.68 1.02
N SER A 135 -3.82 -3.35 1.03
CA SER A 135 -3.00 -3.50 -0.17
C SER A 135 -3.73 -4.37 -1.19
N THR A 136 -3.68 -3.99 -2.45
CA THR A 136 -4.18 -4.86 -3.53
C THR A 136 -3.22 -6.03 -3.70
N ARG A 137 -3.77 -7.24 -3.69
CA ARG A 137 -3.02 -8.48 -3.96
C ARG A 137 -3.70 -9.23 -5.09
N VAL A 138 -2.90 -9.72 -6.02
CA VAL A 138 -3.37 -10.56 -7.13
C VAL A 138 -2.41 -11.75 -7.30
N ARG A 139 -2.94 -12.89 -7.74
CA ARG A 139 -2.10 -14.02 -8.13
C ARG A 139 -1.46 -13.71 -9.48
N ASP A 140 -0.15 -13.82 -9.58
CA ASP A 140 0.52 -13.78 -10.88
C ASP A 140 0.34 -15.12 -11.59
N ASP A 141 -0.05 -15.10 -12.85
CA ASP A 141 -0.19 -16.30 -13.66
C ASP A 141 1.15 -16.78 -14.23
N ALA A 142 2.15 -15.89 -14.28
CA ALA A 142 3.51 -16.25 -14.68
C ALA A 142 4.29 -16.84 -13.51
N GLU A 143 5.15 -17.80 -13.82
CA GLU A 143 6.13 -18.32 -12.88
C GLU A 143 7.25 -17.29 -12.67
N TRP A 144 7.79 -17.26 -11.46
CA TRP A 144 8.99 -16.53 -11.09
C TRP A 144 10.11 -17.48 -10.72
N HIS A 145 11.34 -17.05 -10.84
CA HIS A 145 12.51 -17.82 -10.40
C HIS A 145 13.57 -16.90 -9.81
N VAL A 146 14.42 -17.46 -8.97
CA VAL A 146 15.61 -16.77 -8.46
C VAL A 146 16.71 -16.95 -9.49
N ALA A 147 17.09 -15.87 -10.17
CA ALA A 147 18.07 -15.90 -11.25
C ALA A 147 19.52 -15.82 -10.75
N SER A 148 19.77 -15.08 -9.63
CA SER A 148 21.05 -15.08 -8.96
C SER A 148 20.88 -14.97 -7.44
N TRP A 149 21.91 -15.41 -6.71
CA TRP A 149 21.99 -15.36 -5.25
C TRP A 149 23.41 -14.96 -4.85
N GLU A 150 23.58 -13.70 -4.45
CA GLU A 150 24.88 -13.07 -4.22
C GLU A 150 25.07 -12.70 -2.73
N PRO A 151 25.56 -13.62 -1.89
CA PRO A 151 25.70 -13.36 -0.45
C PRO A 151 26.65 -12.21 -0.12
N GLU A 152 27.71 -12.03 -0.91
CA GLU A 152 28.68 -10.96 -0.71
C GLU A 152 28.08 -9.57 -0.95
N GLN A 153 27.15 -9.48 -1.90
CA GLN A 153 26.41 -8.25 -2.20
C GLN A 153 25.13 -8.11 -1.37
N GLN A 154 24.80 -9.10 -0.54
CA GLN A 154 23.56 -9.19 0.22
C GLN A 154 22.32 -9.06 -0.68
N LEU A 155 22.34 -9.69 -1.86
CA LEU A 155 21.36 -9.51 -2.91
C LEU A 155 20.99 -10.83 -3.59
N ALA A 156 19.70 -10.99 -3.92
CA ALA A 156 19.24 -11.96 -4.90
C ALA A 156 18.39 -11.26 -5.97
N VAL A 157 18.39 -11.82 -7.19
CA VAL A 157 17.60 -11.32 -8.32
C VAL A 157 16.47 -12.30 -8.60
N LEU A 158 15.24 -11.80 -8.50
CA LEU A 158 14.04 -12.55 -8.83
C LEU A 158 13.56 -12.11 -10.22
N VAL A 159 13.27 -13.05 -11.10
CA VAL A 159 12.86 -12.79 -12.49
C VAL A 159 11.52 -13.46 -12.78
N ARG A 160 10.65 -12.74 -13.49
CA ARG A 160 9.35 -13.24 -13.97
C ARG A 160 9.47 -13.90 -15.33
N GLY A 161 8.88 -15.07 -15.48
CA GLY A 161 8.77 -15.78 -16.76
C GLY A 161 9.93 -16.72 -17.06
N ALA A 162 10.21 -16.91 -18.34
CA ALA A 162 11.17 -17.91 -18.80
C ALA A 162 12.60 -17.67 -18.30
N ARG A 163 13.29 -18.74 -17.97
CA ARG A 163 14.69 -18.75 -17.56
C ARG A 163 15.63 -18.35 -18.69
N GLY A 164 16.89 -18.09 -18.35
CA GLY A 164 17.95 -17.77 -19.29
C GLY A 164 18.10 -16.28 -19.60
N TRP A 165 17.35 -15.40 -18.93
CA TRP A 165 17.59 -13.98 -18.93
C TRP A 165 17.85 -13.50 -17.50
N THR A 166 18.81 -12.61 -17.36
CA THR A 166 19.09 -11.87 -16.14
C THR A 166 19.24 -10.39 -16.51
N PRO A 167 18.83 -9.47 -15.63
CA PRO A 167 19.11 -8.05 -15.84
C PRO A 167 20.62 -7.81 -15.87
N ASP A 168 21.05 -6.84 -16.65
CA ASP A 168 22.44 -6.43 -16.67
C ASP A 168 22.81 -5.61 -15.43
N GLU A 169 24.09 -5.32 -15.26
CA GLU A 169 24.63 -4.58 -14.09
C GLU A 169 24.02 -3.17 -13.98
N ALA A 170 23.76 -2.50 -15.11
CA ALA A 170 23.17 -1.16 -15.12
C ALA A 170 21.69 -1.21 -14.68
N GLU A 171 20.94 -2.21 -15.13
CA GLU A 171 19.56 -2.46 -14.71
C GLU A 171 19.48 -2.79 -13.21
N VAL A 172 20.36 -3.65 -12.71
CA VAL A 172 20.46 -3.99 -11.28
C VAL A 172 20.80 -2.76 -10.45
N LYS A 173 21.77 -1.96 -10.87
CA LYS A 173 22.14 -0.72 -10.18
C LYS A 173 21.00 0.30 -10.16
N ALA A 174 20.28 0.46 -11.26
CA ALA A 174 19.11 1.33 -11.33
C ALA A 174 17.98 0.86 -10.42
N ALA A 175 17.73 -0.45 -10.38
CA ALA A 175 16.74 -1.06 -9.48
C ALA A 175 17.13 -0.92 -8.01
N ALA A 176 18.41 -1.13 -7.66
CA ALA A 176 18.93 -0.94 -6.31
C ALA A 176 18.77 0.50 -5.81
N THR A 177 19.01 1.47 -6.68
CA THR A 177 18.81 2.89 -6.36
C THR A 177 17.34 3.20 -6.09
N ARG A 178 16.41 2.61 -6.85
CA ARG A 178 14.97 2.68 -6.56
C ARG A 178 14.62 1.98 -5.22
N GLY A 179 15.29 0.88 -4.87
CA GLY A 179 15.10 0.09 -3.65
C GLY A 179 15.44 0.83 -2.37
N SER A 180 16.25 1.86 -2.44
CA SER A 180 16.76 2.60 -1.28
C SER A 180 15.77 3.59 -0.67
N VAL A 181 14.60 3.80 -1.27
CA VAL A 181 13.55 4.67 -0.69
C VAL A 181 12.73 3.86 0.31
N PRO A 182 12.47 4.39 1.53
CA PRO A 182 11.72 3.67 2.55
C PRO A 182 10.33 3.29 2.03
N VAL A 183 10.04 2.00 2.00
CA VAL A 183 8.66 1.55 2.00
C VAL A 183 8.09 2.00 3.34
N VAL A 184 7.00 2.75 3.30
CA VAL A 184 6.14 2.86 4.46
C VAL A 184 5.59 1.45 4.68
N ALA A 185 6.39 0.62 5.36
CA ALA A 185 5.91 -0.62 5.92
C ALA A 185 4.76 -0.26 6.85
N GLU A 186 3.76 -1.13 6.89
CA GLU A 186 2.75 -1.10 7.93
C GLU A 186 3.42 -0.64 9.22
N ALA A 187 3.04 0.56 9.68
CA ALA A 187 3.58 1.14 10.89
C ALA A 187 3.17 0.24 12.06
N GLU A 188 4.07 -0.66 12.45
CA GLU A 188 4.08 -1.06 13.85
C GLU A 188 4.54 0.18 14.65
N PRO A 189 3.83 0.55 15.71
CA PRO A 189 4.13 1.72 16.49
C PRO A 189 5.37 1.45 17.34
N ASP A 190 6.53 1.88 16.88
CA ASP A 190 7.70 1.98 17.73
C ASP A 190 8.52 3.24 17.41
N VAL A 191 7.83 4.36 17.52
CA VAL A 191 8.42 5.66 17.83
C VAL A 191 7.49 6.27 18.86
N ALA A 192 8.04 6.73 19.96
CA ALA A 192 7.29 7.49 20.96
C ALA A 192 6.40 8.50 20.24
N ALA A 193 5.08 8.31 20.36
CA ALA A 193 4.10 9.13 19.67
C ALA A 193 4.33 10.60 20.04
N PRO A 194 4.27 11.52 19.08
CA PRO A 194 4.16 12.92 19.42
C PRO A 194 2.93 13.08 20.33
N PRO A 195 2.99 13.95 21.34
CA PRO A 195 1.85 14.18 22.22
C PRO A 195 0.62 14.51 21.36
N PRO A 196 -0.57 14.03 21.75
CA PRO A 196 -1.77 14.29 20.97
C PRO A 196 -1.98 15.81 20.83
N PRO A 197 -2.42 16.27 19.65
CA PRO A 197 -2.64 17.68 19.39
C PRO A 197 -3.58 18.28 20.45
N ALA A 198 -3.21 19.38 21.04
CA ALA A 198 -3.89 19.99 22.17
C ALA A 198 -5.08 20.89 21.73
N SER A 199 -5.01 21.45 20.51
CA SER A 199 -6.04 22.35 20.00
C SER A 199 -6.81 21.73 18.83
N ARG A 200 -8.01 22.25 18.57
CA ARG A 200 -8.84 21.84 17.42
C ARG A 200 -8.13 22.11 16.08
N GLU A 201 -7.36 23.18 16.02
CA GLU A 201 -6.62 23.57 14.82
C GLU A 201 -5.48 22.60 14.55
N GLU A 202 -4.76 22.17 15.59
CA GLU A 202 -3.71 21.16 15.48
C GLU A 202 -4.29 19.78 15.08
N VAL A 203 -5.44 19.40 15.65
CA VAL A 203 -6.17 18.18 15.26
C VAL A 203 -6.55 18.22 13.78
N GLN A 204 -7.07 19.36 13.31
CA GLN A 204 -7.47 19.54 11.92
C GLN A 204 -6.25 19.53 10.98
N ALA A 205 -5.16 20.19 11.34
CA ALA A 205 -3.93 20.20 10.56
C ALA A 205 -3.33 18.79 10.46
N ALA A 206 -3.30 18.04 11.57
CA ALA A 206 -2.83 16.66 11.58
C ALA A 206 -3.70 15.74 10.70
N ALA A 207 -5.03 15.94 10.71
CA ALA A 207 -5.95 15.21 9.84
C ALA A 207 -5.70 15.50 8.35
N MET A 208 -5.49 16.77 8.00
CA MET A 208 -5.17 17.19 6.63
C MET A 208 -3.87 16.54 6.15
N ASP A 209 -2.80 16.64 6.93
CA ASP A 209 -1.52 16.04 6.61
C ASP A 209 -1.61 14.50 6.47
N TYR A 210 -2.36 13.86 7.37
CA TYR A 210 -2.64 12.42 7.29
C TYR A 210 -3.30 12.05 5.95
N VAL A 211 -4.36 12.78 5.55
CA VAL A 211 -5.13 12.49 4.33
C VAL A 211 -4.30 12.77 3.07
N MET A 212 -3.52 13.86 3.07
CA MET A 212 -2.61 14.18 1.96
C MET A 212 -1.58 13.06 1.76
N ARG A 213 -0.95 12.58 2.84
CA ARG A 213 -0.01 11.45 2.79
C ARG A 213 -0.70 10.17 2.36
N HIS A 214 -1.92 9.92 2.82
CA HIS A 214 -2.69 8.74 2.48
C HIS A 214 -2.92 8.65 0.96
N PHE A 215 -3.49 9.67 0.32
CA PHE A 215 -3.73 9.65 -1.12
C PHE A 215 -2.45 9.60 -1.95
N LYS A 216 -1.41 10.36 -1.54
CA LYS A 216 -0.10 10.28 -2.19
C LYS A 216 0.52 8.89 -2.09
N GLY A 217 0.41 8.24 -0.92
CA GLY A 217 0.89 6.87 -0.69
C GLY A 217 0.21 5.83 -1.57
N TYR A 218 -1.00 6.11 -2.08
CA TYR A 218 -1.71 5.29 -3.07
C TYR A 218 -1.49 5.73 -4.52
N GLY A 219 -0.54 6.63 -4.77
CA GLY A 219 -0.17 7.06 -6.12
C GLY A 219 -1.16 8.03 -6.75
N TYR A 220 -1.97 8.74 -5.94
CA TYR A 220 -2.83 9.83 -6.41
C TYR A 220 -2.16 11.18 -6.18
N ASN A 221 -2.46 12.13 -7.05
CA ASN A 221 -2.14 13.53 -6.79
C ASN A 221 -3.20 14.09 -5.83
N ALA A 222 -2.76 14.68 -4.73
CA ALA A 222 -3.63 15.36 -3.78
C ALA A 222 -3.15 16.80 -3.64
N GLU A 223 -4.04 17.76 -3.92
CA GLU A 223 -3.79 19.19 -3.84
C GLU A 223 -4.57 19.78 -2.67
N ASP A 224 -3.88 20.54 -1.79
CA ASP A 224 -4.52 21.27 -0.70
C ASP A 224 -5.12 22.58 -1.24
N LEU A 225 -6.42 22.70 -1.13
CA LEU A 225 -7.22 23.84 -1.57
C LEU A 225 -7.94 24.53 -0.42
N THR A 226 -7.56 24.27 0.83
CA THR A 226 -8.25 24.75 2.03
C THR A 226 -8.43 26.27 2.03
N GLY A 227 -7.46 27.03 1.51
CA GLY A 227 -7.53 28.50 1.42
C GLY A 227 -8.50 29.06 0.39
N LYS A 228 -9.08 28.22 -0.49
CA LYS A 228 -9.94 28.69 -1.59
C LYS A 228 -11.43 28.79 -1.21
N ASN A 229 -11.85 28.28 -0.05
CA ASN A 229 -13.24 28.29 0.44
C ASN A 229 -14.29 27.83 -0.59
N ILE A 230 -14.00 26.75 -1.32
CA ILE A 230 -14.83 26.24 -2.42
C ILE A 230 -15.72 25.05 -2.02
N GLY A 231 -15.85 24.79 -0.71
CA GLY A 231 -16.68 23.72 -0.16
C GLY A 231 -15.98 22.36 -0.06
N TYR A 232 -14.66 22.30 -0.33
CA TYR A 232 -13.78 21.15 -0.04
C TYR A 232 -12.34 21.62 0.14
N GLY A 233 -11.54 20.85 0.86
CA GLY A 233 -10.16 21.20 1.19
C GLY A 233 -9.10 20.46 0.37
N ILE A 234 -9.43 19.30 -0.20
CA ILE A 234 -8.48 18.52 -1.01
C ILE A 234 -9.14 18.14 -2.33
N GLU A 235 -8.42 18.32 -3.44
CA GLU A 235 -8.75 17.72 -4.72
C GLU A 235 -7.81 16.54 -4.99
N VAL A 236 -8.38 15.37 -5.27
CA VAL A 236 -7.64 14.16 -5.58
C VAL A 236 -7.78 13.85 -7.06
N SER A 237 -6.66 13.72 -7.76
CA SER A 237 -6.62 13.39 -9.19
C SER A 237 -5.71 12.20 -9.48
N ASN A 238 -5.93 11.57 -10.63
CA ASN A 238 -5.04 10.52 -11.12
C ASN A 238 -3.78 11.11 -11.78
N ALA A 239 -2.84 10.25 -12.16
CA ALA A 239 -1.61 10.65 -12.84
C ALA A 239 -1.82 11.38 -14.19
N LYS A 240 -3.04 11.27 -14.78
CA LYS A 240 -3.42 11.97 -16.01
C LYS A 240 -4.09 13.33 -15.75
N GLY A 241 -4.19 13.74 -14.47
CA GLY A 241 -4.81 14.99 -14.08
C GLY A 241 -6.35 14.98 -14.01
N ALA A 242 -6.99 13.82 -14.20
CA ALA A 242 -8.44 13.75 -14.05
C ALA A 242 -8.82 13.75 -12.57
N THR A 243 -9.70 14.68 -12.15
CA THR A 243 -10.24 14.75 -10.79
C THR A 243 -11.09 13.52 -10.49
N LEU A 244 -10.83 12.91 -9.35
CA LEU A 244 -11.52 11.70 -8.90
C LEU A 244 -12.35 11.93 -7.64
N LEU A 245 -11.86 12.78 -6.72
CA LEU A 245 -12.58 13.15 -5.50
C LEU A 245 -12.35 14.63 -5.17
N ARG A 246 -13.33 15.21 -4.48
CA ARG A 246 -13.30 16.50 -3.79
C ARG A 246 -13.59 16.28 -2.33
N VAL A 247 -12.60 16.42 -1.47
CA VAL A 247 -12.63 15.89 -0.11
C VAL A 247 -12.68 17.00 0.92
N VAL A 248 -13.68 16.93 1.79
CA VAL A 248 -13.70 17.66 3.06
C VAL A 248 -13.08 16.77 4.11
N VAL A 249 -12.07 17.26 4.81
CA VAL A 249 -11.41 16.54 5.90
C VAL A 249 -11.85 17.10 7.23
N LYS A 250 -12.20 16.24 8.16
CA LYS A 250 -12.50 16.59 9.56
C LYS A 250 -11.68 15.69 10.48
N GLY A 251 -10.87 16.31 11.32
CA GLY A 251 -10.12 15.63 12.37
C GLY A 251 -10.92 15.57 13.66
N THR A 252 -10.87 14.42 14.36
CA THR A 252 -11.37 14.25 15.71
C THR A 252 -10.30 13.68 16.63
N SER A 253 -10.41 13.95 17.91
CA SER A 253 -9.57 13.40 18.97
C SER A 253 -10.39 13.28 20.25
N THR A 254 -9.81 12.67 21.30
CA THR A 254 -10.46 12.58 22.62
C THR A 254 -10.84 13.96 23.17
N GLY A 255 -10.01 15.00 22.93
CA GLY A 255 -10.26 16.38 23.35
C GLY A 255 -11.14 17.18 22.38
N SER A 256 -11.35 16.71 21.14
CA SER A 256 -12.18 17.36 20.12
C SER A 256 -12.97 16.30 19.32
N PRO A 257 -13.99 15.66 19.95
CA PRO A 257 -14.66 14.50 19.36
C PRO A 257 -15.74 14.88 18.33
N LYS A 258 -16.07 16.17 18.21
CA LYS A 258 -17.19 16.65 17.40
C LYS A 258 -16.74 17.62 16.32
N PHE A 259 -17.47 17.62 15.20
CA PHE A 259 -17.25 18.57 14.10
C PHE A 259 -18.56 18.94 13.40
N GLN A 260 -18.52 20.07 12.72
CA GLN A 260 -19.61 20.55 11.86
C GLN A 260 -19.08 20.84 10.46
N LEU A 261 -19.94 20.78 9.47
CA LEU A 261 -19.64 21.28 8.13
C LEU A 261 -19.96 22.76 8.06
N THR A 262 -19.17 23.52 7.31
CA THR A 262 -19.50 24.91 6.97
C THR A 262 -20.67 24.94 5.98
N GLY A 263 -21.35 26.08 5.85
CA GLY A 263 -22.40 26.25 4.86
C GLY A 263 -21.94 25.96 3.43
N GLU A 264 -20.71 26.35 3.09
CA GLU A 264 -20.12 26.08 1.77
C GLU A 264 -19.84 24.59 1.56
N GLU A 265 -19.35 23.88 2.58
CA GLU A 265 -19.14 22.44 2.53
C GLU A 265 -20.46 21.69 2.34
N GLN A 266 -21.52 22.10 3.03
CA GLN A 266 -22.86 21.54 2.88
C GLN A 266 -23.43 21.83 1.49
N ALA A 267 -23.36 23.07 1.02
CA ALA A 267 -23.84 23.42 -0.32
C ALA A 267 -23.07 22.65 -1.42
N CYS A 268 -21.76 22.47 -1.25
CA CYS A 268 -20.92 21.69 -2.16
C CYS A 268 -21.31 20.22 -2.16
N SER A 269 -21.62 19.63 -1.00
CA SER A 269 -21.98 18.22 -0.88
C SER A 269 -23.22 17.83 -1.71
N VAL A 270 -24.13 18.77 -1.92
CA VAL A 270 -25.36 18.58 -2.72
C VAL A 270 -25.10 18.71 -4.22
N ARG A 271 -24.21 19.65 -4.60
CA ARG A 271 -23.96 20.00 -6.01
C ARG A 271 -22.93 19.10 -6.68
N GLU A 272 -21.99 18.54 -5.90
CA GLU A 272 -20.77 17.96 -6.42
C GLU A 272 -20.76 16.44 -6.24
N PRO A 273 -20.94 15.65 -7.31
CA PRO A 273 -20.99 14.19 -7.23
C PRO A 273 -19.70 13.55 -6.70
N LEU A 274 -18.55 14.21 -6.91
CA LEU A 274 -17.24 13.74 -6.45
C LEU A 274 -16.94 14.16 -5.01
N TRP A 275 -17.84 14.88 -4.35
CA TRP A 275 -17.66 15.32 -2.98
C TRP A 275 -17.68 14.15 -1.99
N ARG A 276 -16.74 14.16 -1.05
CA ARG A 276 -16.66 13.18 0.05
C ARG A 276 -16.28 13.86 1.34
N LEU A 277 -16.86 13.37 2.44
CA LEU A 277 -16.41 13.69 3.79
C LEU A 277 -15.45 12.61 4.25
N LEU A 278 -14.25 12.99 4.68
CA LEU A 278 -13.25 12.11 5.24
C LEU A 278 -13.01 12.52 6.69
N VAL A 279 -13.38 11.63 7.62
CA VAL A 279 -13.21 11.84 9.06
C VAL A 279 -12.00 11.05 9.53
N VAL A 280 -11.04 11.74 10.15
CA VAL A 280 -9.85 11.15 10.76
C VAL A 280 -10.05 11.12 12.27
N ALA A 281 -10.26 9.94 12.82
CA ALA A 281 -10.30 9.72 14.26
C ALA A 281 -8.89 9.64 14.82
N ASP A 282 -8.72 10.14 16.06
CA ASP A 282 -7.42 10.19 16.76
C ASP A 282 -6.32 10.86 15.91
N ALA A 283 -6.69 11.94 15.20
CA ALA A 283 -5.78 12.68 14.34
C ALA A 283 -4.54 13.17 15.11
N GLY A 284 -3.36 12.98 14.51
CA GLY A 284 -2.07 13.28 15.14
C GLY A 284 -1.52 12.14 16.02
N SER A 285 -2.27 11.08 16.19
CA SER A 285 -1.86 9.87 16.92
C SER A 285 -1.33 8.81 15.95
N PRO A 286 -0.43 7.89 16.38
CA PRO A 286 0.02 6.76 15.57
C PRO A 286 -1.09 5.74 15.28
N ILE A 287 -2.20 5.79 16.03
CA ILE A 287 -3.38 4.95 15.81
C ILE A 287 -4.47 5.67 15.01
N ALA A 288 -4.17 6.82 14.38
CA ALA A 288 -5.11 7.56 13.58
C ALA A 288 -5.78 6.67 12.52
N GLN A 289 -7.09 6.74 12.45
CA GLN A 289 -7.91 5.98 11.51
C GLN A 289 -8.82 6.93 10.75
N HIS A 290 -9.11 6.61 9.49
CA HIS A 290 -10.03 7.43 8.73
C HIS A 290 -11.18 6.60 8.16
N LYS A 291 -12.27 7.32 7.86
CA LYS A 291 -13.42 6.77 7.16
C LYS A 291 -13.96 7.79 6.18
N ILE A 292 -14.31 7.31 4.99
CA ILE A 292 -14.84 8.15 3.92
C ILE A 292 -16.35 7.98 3.81
N TYR A 293 -17.08 9.09 3.58
CA TYR A 293 -18.54 9.13 3.51
C TYR A 293 -18.97 9.89 2.26
N LYS A 294 -19.99 9.40 1.59
CA LYS A 294 -20.74 10.17 0.58
C LYS A 294 -21.61 11.22 1.26
N ALA A 295 -22.10 12.20 0.51
CA ALA A 295 -23.00 13.20 1.03
C ALA A 295 -24.24 12.59 1.72
N SER A 296 -24.82 11.53 1.17
CA SER A 296 -25.96 10.80 1.75
C SER A 296 -25.64 10.02 3.03
N GLU A 297 -24.36 9.82 3.35
CA GLU A 297 -23.90 9.03 4.50
C GLU A 297 -23.31 9.92 5.62
N MET A 298 -23.19 11.23 5.41
CA MET A 298 -22.46 12.11 6.33
C MET A 298 -23.09 12.14 7.74
N SER A 299 -24.42 11.97 7.86
CA SER A 299 -25.09 11.89 9.17
C SER A 299 -24.69 10.66 10.00
N GLN A 300 -24.08 9.66 9.39
CA GLN A 300 -23.57 8.46 10.05
C GLN A 300 -22.12 8.64 10.53
N ALA A 301 -21.47 9.77 10.20
CA ALA A 301 -20.10 10.01 10.57
C ALA A 301 -20.00 10.27 12.08
N PRO A 302 -19.16 9.52 12.83
CA PRO A 302 -18.96 9.76 14.25
C PRO A 302 -18.50 11.18 14.52
N GLY A 303 -19.17 11.86 15.46
CA GLY A 303 -18.86 13.25 15.83
C GLY A 303 -19.48 14.32 14.93
N PHE A 304 -20.23 13.94 13.90
CA PHE A 304 -20.94 14.92 13.07
C PHE A 304 -22.12 15.55 13.83
N GLU A 305 -22.17 16.89 13.83
CA GLU A 305 -23.28 17.66 14.35
C GLU A 305 -23.93 18.47 13.19
N ALA A 306 -25.20 18.26 12.95
CA ALA A 306 -25.94 19.07 11.98
C ALA A 306 -26.03 20.51 12.50
N GLN A 307 -25.91 21.48 11.59
CA GLN A 307 -26.24 22.86 11.91
C GLN A 307 -27.77 22.93 12.08
N GLY A 308 -28.21 23.43 13.25
CA GLY A 308 -29.62 23.67 13.53
C GLY A 308 -30.17 24.84 12.74
#